data_9e585e11126ea57f99d2d34f2970be26
#
_entry.id   9e585e11126ea57f99d2d34f2970be26
#
_cell.length_a   1.000
_cell.length_b   1.000
_cell.length_c   1.000
_cell.angle_alpha   90.00
_cell.angle_beta   90.00
_cell.angle_gamma   90.00
#
_symmetry.space_group_name_H-M   'P 1'
#
loop_
_entity.id
_entity.type
_entity.pdbx_description
1 polymer ?
#
loop_
_entity_poly.entity_id
_entity_poly.type
_entity_poly.pdbx_seq_one_letter_code
_entity_poly.pdbx_strand_id
1 'polypeptide(L)'
;MKIQSVAILGAGAVGCYVLWGLADKAAANTLQLGVVAEDSRAERLRQNGCTINGQVYHPQVWTPQQAHGVDLLIVALKYGALPRALDSIRTIVSERTVVMSLMNGVDSEELIAAQVGAAHVLPALIKVASHRTEDGVRFDPETTIGIIYGELTAPFDSDRVQAVRALFADTGIHFRVTEHIREEIWSKFRLNVCNNLPQAILGAGVGCYSDSAHIKAISDGLRRELEAIAAAKGIDLSKAAAASTHGSTVPPTARYSTLQDLDAGRHTEIDMFSGALMRMGRELGIPTPYNEYTYHMIKALEEKNDGLFDYSGKDQEPTWAK
;
A
#
# COMPACT_ATOMS: atom_id res chain seq x y z
N MET A 1 -24.07 11.27 -7.59
CA MET A 1 -23.88 9.83 -7.28
C MET A 1 -24.02 9.60 -5.76
N LYS A 2 -24.59 8.45 -5.29
CA LYS A 2 -24.62 8.09 -3.87
C LYS A 2 -24.03 6.69 -3.76
N ILE A 3 -23.09 6.47 -2.83
CA ILE A 3 -22.50 5.16 -2.59
C ILE A 3 -23.34 4.45 -1.53
N GLN A 4 -23.95 3.32 -1.89
CA GLN A 4 -24.77 2.47 -1.03
C GLN A 4 -24.19 1.07 -0.89
N SER A 5 -23.20 0.71 -1.71
CA SER A 5 -22.52 -0.58 -1.68
C SER A 5 -21.02 -0.43 -1.85
N VAL A 6 -20.25 -1.10 -0.98
CA VAL A 6 -18.77 -1.08 -0.97
C VAL A 6 -18.26 -2.52 -0.92
N ALA A 7 -17.37 -2.85 -1.83
CA ALA A 7 -16.60 -4.08 -1.80
C ALA A 7 -15.14 -3.79 -1.46
N ILE A 8 -14.55 -4.57 -0.57
CA ILE A 8 -13.13 -4.50 -0.21
C ILE A 8 -12.45 -5.73 -0.76
N LEU A 9 -11.55 -5.55 -1.71
CA LEU A 9 -10.71 -6.61 -2.25
C LEU A 9 -9.36 -6.62 -1.53
N GLY A 10 -9.25 -7.52 -0.55
CA GLY A 10 -8.07 -7.66 0.30
C GLY A 10 -8.31 -7.24 1.75
N ALA A 11 -8.35 -8.21 2.68
CA ALA A 11 -8.50 -8.01 4.12
C ALA A 11 -7.13 -8.01 4.84
N GLY A 12 -6.15 -7.28 4.29
CA GLY A 12 -4.88 -6.94 4.95
C GLY A 12 -5.05 -5.74 5.90
N ALA A 13 -3.94 -5.17 6.37
CA ALA A 13 -3.98 -4.04 7.29
C ALA A 13 -4.79 -2.84 6.76
N VAL A 14 -4.60 -2.49 5.47
CA VAL A 14 -5.32 -1.41 4.80
C VAL A 14 -6.81 -1.74 4.64
N GLY A 15 -7.15 -2.94 4.15
CA GLY A 15 -8.55 -3.34 4.02
C GLY A 15 -9.27 -3.44 5.36
N CYS A 16 -8.59 -3.87 6.41
CA CYS A 16 -9.11 -3.87 7.77
C CYS A 16 -9.38 -2.45 8.30
N TYR A 17 -8.56 -1.47 7.97
CA TYR A 17 -8.82 -0.07 8.32
C TYR A 17 -10.12 0.44 7.69
N VAL A 18 -10.33 0.15 6.39
CA VAL A 18 -11.57 0.53 5.70
C VAL A 18 -12.79 -0.22 6.27
N LEU A 19 -12.64 -1.53 6.50
CA LEU A 19 -13.70 -2.35 7.11
C LEU A 19 -14.10 -1.80 8.48
N TRP A 20 -13.13 -1.50 9.34
CA TRP A 20 -13.35 -0.93 10.66
C TRP A 20 -14.12 0.40 10.58
N GLY A 21 -13.66 1.31 9.72
CA GLY A 21 -14.26 2.63 9.64
C GLY A 21 -15.68 2.67 9.04
N LEU A 22 -16.03 1.67 8.21
CA LEU A 22 -17.38 1.59 7.62
C LEU A 22 -18.31 0.61 8.34
N ALA A 23 -17.85 -0.09 9.38
CA ALA A 23 -18.59 -1.14 10.05
C ALA A 23 -19.91 -0.63 10.67
N ASP A 24 -19.91 0.55 11.28
CA ASP A 24 -21.11 1.12 11.92
C ASP A 24 -22.21 1.44 10.89
N LYS A 25 -21.85 1.96 9.71
CA LYS A 25 -22.82 2.18 8.62
C LYS A 25 -23.39 0.86 8.10
N ALA A 26 -22.59 -0.21 8.06
CA ALA A 26 -23.06 -1.53 7.69
C ALA A 26 -23.98 -2.13 8.77
N ALA A 27 -23.62 -2.02 10.04
CA ALA A 27 -24.45 -2.48 11.16
C ALA A 27 -25.80 -1.75 11.23
N ALA A 28 -25.82 -0.46 10.90
CA ALA A 28 -27.05 0.34 10.80
C ALA A 28 -27.87 0.06 9.52
N ASN A 29 -27.46 -0.87 8.67
CA ASN A 29 -28.08 -1.19 7.37
C ASN A 29 -28.19 0.02 6.41
N THR A 30 -27.32 1.01 6.57
CA THR A 30 -27.24 2.18 5.66
C THR A 30 -26.24 2.00 4.53
N LEU A 31 -25.41 0.95 4.63
CA LEU A 31 -24.38 0.58 3.66
C LEU A 31 -24.30 -0.94 3.49
N GLN A 32 -24.32 -1.42 2.26
CA GLN A 32 -23.92 -2.79 1.95
C GLN A 32 -22.40 -2.84 1.92
N LEU A 33 -21.77 -3.59 2.82
CA LEU A 33 -20.33 -3.70 2.96
C LEU A 33 -19.90 -5.16 2.94
N GLY A 34 -19.03 -5.53 2.00
CA GLY A 34 -18.52 -6.88 1.90
C GLY A 34 -17.01 -6.93 1.61
N VAL A 35 -16.40 -8.02 2.01
CA VAL A 35 -15.02 -8.37 1.65
C VAL A 35 -15.06 -9.39 0.53
N VAL A 36 -14.35 -9.11 -0.56
CA VAL A 36 -14.26 -10.06 -1.67
C VAL A 36 -13.18 -11.09 -1.37
N ALA A 37 -13.60 -12.35 -1.33
CA ALA A 37 -12.70 -13.49 -1.14
C ALA A 37 -13.30 -14.75 -1.75
N GLU A 38 -12.42 -15.69 -2.12
CA GLU A 38 -12.78 -16.99 -2.68
C GLU A 38 -12.06 -18.11 -1.92
N ASP A 39 -12.51 -19.34 -2.12
CA ASP A 39 -11.93 -20.57 -1.59
C ASP A 39 -11.66 -20.52 -0.06
N SER A 40 -10.56 -21.09 0.36
CA SER A 40 -10.17 -21.21 1.77
C SER A 40 -10.05 -19.86 2.49
N ARG A 41 -9.81 -18.76 1.74
CA ARG A 41 -9.77 -17.41 2.30
C ARG A 41 -11.18 -16.95 2.66
N ALA A 42 -12.16 -17.22 1.83
CA ALA A 42 -13.56 -16.91 2.09
C ALA A 42 -14.08 -17.68 3.32
N GLU A 43 -13.76 -18.96 3.41
CA GLU A 43 -14.13 -19.80 4.55
C GLU A 43 -13.55 -19.26 5.86
N ARG A 44 -12.25 -18.94 5.89
CA ARG A 44 -11.60 -18.37 7.07
C ARG A 44 -12.22 -17.04 7.50
N LEU A 45 -12.56 -16.16 6.54
CA LEU A 45 -13.21 -14.89 6.85
C LEU A 45 -14.62 -15.07 7.42
N ARG A 46 -15.39 -16.04 6.93
CA ARG A 46 -16.72 -16.36 7.45
C ARG A 46 -16.66 -16.94 8.86
N GLN A 47 -15.68 -17.82 9.10
CA GLN A 47 -15.53 -18.49 10.40
C GLN A 47 -14.91 -17.57 11.46
N ASN A 48 -13.82 -16.89 11.13
CA ASN A 48 -13.00 -16.18 12.12
C ASN A 48 -13.20 -14.67 12.09
N GLY A 49 -13.80 -14.11 11.01
CA GLY A 49 -13.89 -12.67 10.81
C GLY A 49 -12.52 -12.01 10.62
N CYS A 50 -12.46 -10.73 10.95
CA CYS A 50 -11.25 -9.92 11.00
C CYS A 50 -11.11 -9.32 12.40
N THR A 51 -10.03 -9.65 13.10
CA THR A 51 -9.72 -9.00 14.39
C THR A 51 -9.00 -7.67 14.12
N ILE A 52 -9.59 -6.57 14.57
CA ILE A 52 -9.09 -5.21 14.35
C ILE A 52 -9.11 -4.48 15.70
N ASN A 53 -7.96 -4.00 16.14
CA ASN A 53 -7.79 -3.34 17.45
C ASN A 53 -8.37 -4.14 18.64
N GLY A 54 -8.31 -5.48 18.56
CA GLY A 54 -8.81 -6.39 19.59
C GLY A 54 -10.30 -6.73 19.49
N GLN A 55 -11.04 -6.14 18.56
CA GLN A 55 -12.45 -6.46 18.29
C GLN A 55 -12.57 -7.32 17.02
N VAL A 56 -13.43 -8.34 17.05
CA VAL A 56 -13.72 -9.20 15.90
C VAL A 56 -14.85 -8.61 15.09
N TYR A 57 -14.63 -8.44 13.79
CA TYR A 57 -15.60 -8.00 12.81
C TYR A 57 -15.94 -9.16 11.87
N HIS A 58 -17.21 -9.43 11.65
CA HIS A 58 -17.70 -10.45 10.71
C HIS A 58 -18.32 -9.76 9.48
N PRO A 59 -17.50 -9.39 8.46
CA PRO A 59 -18.05 -8.79 7.25
C PRO A 59 -18.84 -9.80 6.44
N GLN A 60 -19.73 -9.32 5.57
CA GLN A 60 -20.22 -10.15 4.48
C GLN A 60 -19.03 -10.55 3.60
N VAL A 61 -19.02 -11.81 3.15
CA VAL A 61 -17.97 -12.34 2.29
C VAL A 61 -18.58 -12.67 0.94
N TRP A 62 -18.17 -11.91 -0.07
CA TRP A 62 -18.70 -11.99 -1.43
C TRP A 62 -17.70 -12.65 -2.37
N THR A 63 -18.20 -13.37 -3.37
CA THR A 63 -17.44 -13.69 -4.57
C THR A 63 -17.37 -12.45 -5.47
N PRO A 64 -16.46 -12.40 -6.48
CA PRO A 64 -16.46 -11.32 -7.47
C PRO A 64 -17.81 -11.12 -8.15
N GLN A 65 -18.54 -12.20 -8.45
CA GLN A 65 -19.86 -12.16 -9.05
C GLN A 65 -20.92 -11.57 -8.13
N GLN A 66 -20.88 -11.88 -6.83
CA GLN A 66 -21.77 -11.31 -5.83
C GLN A 66 -21.50 -9.83 -5.58
N ALA A 67 -20.26 -9.38 -5.78
CA ALA A 67 -19.85 -7.97 -5.67
C ALA A 67 -20.07 -7.20 -6.99
N HIS A 68 -20.56 -7.82 -8.06
CA HIS A 68 -20.77 -7.15 -9.33
C HIS A 68 -21.71 -5.95 -9.19
N GLY A 69 -21.27 -4.82 -9.72
CA GLY A 69 -22.07 -3.60 -9.75
C GLY A 69 -22.08 -2.80 -8.44
N VAL A 70 -21.21 -3.08 -7.47
CA VAL A 70 -21.04 -2.22 -6.30
C VAL A 70 -20.71 -0.78 -6.71
N ASP A 71 -21.13 0.19 -5.91
CA ASP A 71 -20.85 1.60 -6.21
C ASP A 71 -19.37 1.94 -6.01
N LEU A 72 -18.70 1.32 -5.02
CA LEU A 72 -17.28 1.53 -4.74
C LEU A 72 -16.54 0.21 -4.52
N LEU A 73 -15.47 -0.01 -5.26
CA LEU A 73 -14.51 -1.08 -5.05
C LEU A 73 -13.21 -0.51 -4.46
N ILE A 74 -12.87 -0.95 -3.26
CA ILE A 74 -11.58 -0.66 -2.62
C ILE A 74 -10.61 -1.81 -2.88
N VAL A 75 -9.49 -1.54 -3.55
CA VAL A 75 -8.42 -2.52 -3.79
C VAL A 75 -7.31 -2.30 -2.77
N ALA A 76 -7.13 -3.28 -1.87
CA ALA A 76 -6.20 -3.22 -0.74
C ALA A 76 -5.34 -4.50 -0.67
N LEU A 77 -4.80 -4.90 -1.81
CA LEU A 77 -3.98 -6.09 -1.98
C LEU A 77 -2.49 -5.80 -1.74
N LYS A 78 -1.71 -6.85 -1.48
CA LYS A 78 -0.26 -6.82 -1.73
C LYS A 78 -0.01 -6.83 -3.23
N TYR A 79 1.05 -6.12 -3.68
CA TYR A 79 1.33 -5.92 -5.11
C TYR A 79 1.41 -7.23 -5.91
N GLY A 80 2.10 -8.23 -5.40
CA GLY A 80 2.22 -9.53 -6.07
C GLY A 80 0.89 -10.28 -6.28
N ALA A 81 -0.18 -9.86 -5.60
CA ALA A 81 -1.51 -10.44 -5.80
C ALA A 81 -2.33 -9.71 -6.88
N LEU A 82 -1.97 -8.48 -7.25
CA LEU A 82 -2.74 -7.68 -8.20
C LEU A 82 -2.91 -8.35 -9.57
N PRO A 83 -1.87 -8.91 -10.21
CA PRO A 83 -2.02 -9.53 -11.54
C PRO A 83 -3.10 -10.63 -11.58
N ARG A 84 -3.18 -11.43 -10.51
CA ARG A 84 -4.19 -12.49 -10.39
C ARG A 84 -5.58 -11.97 -10.05
N ALA A 85 -5.67 -10.78 -9.47
CA ALA A 85 -6.93 -10.16 -9.06
C ALA A 85 -7.58 -9.31 -10.17
N LEU A 86 -6.88 -9.03 -11.26
CA LEU A 86 -7.39 -8.17 -12.35
C LEU A 86 -8.68 -8.72 -12.97
N ASP A 87 -8.80 -10.04 -13.14
CA ASP A 87 -10.02 -10.67 -13.63
C ASP A 87 -11.19 -10.53 -12.65
N SER A 88 -10.92 -10.66 -11.35
CA SER A 88 -11.92 -10.41 -10.30
C SER A 88 -12.37 -8.94 -10.31
N ILE A 89 -11.43 -8.00 -10.43
CA ILE A 89 -11.73 -6.56 -10.54
C ILE A 89 -12.62 -6.30 -11.75
N ARG A 90 -12.29 -6.86 -12.91
CA ARG A 90 -13.10 -6.74 -14.14
C ARG A 90 -14.51 -7.30 -13.95
N THR A 91 -14.66 -8.42 -13.23
CA THR A 91 -15.96 -9.02 -12.92
C THR A 91 -16.81 -8.15 -12.00
N ILE A 92 -16.20 -7.47 -11.04
CA ILE A 92 -16.88 -6.63 -10.06
C ILE A 92 -17.35 -5.32 -10.67
N VAL A 93 -16.54 -4.71 -11.53
CA VAL A 93 -16.78 -3.37 -12.08
C VAL A 93 -17.94 -3.39 -13.07
N SER A 94 -18.87 -2.48 -12.88
CA SER A 94 -19.95 -2.13 -13.81
C SER A 94 -19.86 -0.66 -14.22
N GLU A 95 -20.75 -0.20 -15.09
CA GLU A 95 -20.76 1.17 -15.62
C GLU A 95 -20.65 2.28 -14.57
N ARG A 96 -21.16 2.04 -13.34
CA ARG A 96 -21.22 3.04 -12.26
C ARG A 96 -20.18 2.83 -11.17
N THR A 97 -19.46 1.72 -11.20
CA THR A 97 -18.50 1.37 -10.15
C THR A 97 -17.31 2.32 -10.15
N VAL A 98 -17.02 2.94 -9.02
CA VAL A 98 -15.77 3.66 -8.76
C VAL A 98 -14.76 2.68 -8.15
N VAL A 99 -13.52 2.70 -8.61
CA VAL A 99 -12.44 1.87 -8.08
C VAL A 99 -11.40 2.78 -7.43
N MET A 100 -11.06 2.52 -6.17
CA MET A 100 -9.98 3.18 -5.45
C MET A 100 -8.92 2.15 -5.08
N SER A 101 -7.69 2.32 -5.58
CA SER A 101 -6.54 1.56 -5.12
C SER A 101 -5.95 2.23 -3.89
N LEU A 102 -5.88 1.49 -2.78
CA LEU A 102 -5.18 1.89 -1.56
C LEU A 102 -3.86 1.13 -1.40
N MET A 103 -3.39 0.52 -2.48
CA MET A 103 -2.12 -0.18 -2.53
C MET A 103 -0.96 0.82 -2.40
N ASN A 104 0.20 0.32 -2.04
CA ASN A 104 1.42 1.10 -2.15
C ASN A 104 1.84 1.19 -3.63
N GLY A 105 2.87 1.97 -3.94
CA GLY A 105 3.40 2.11 -5.30
C GLY A 105 2.76 3.25 -6.07
N VAL A 106 2.97 3.23 -7.40
CA VAL A 106 2.58 4.32 -8.31
C VAL A 106 1.97 3.80 -9.62
N ASP A 107 1.83 2.49 -9.78
CA ASP A 107 1.42 1.84 -11.03
C ASP A 107 0.14 0.98 -10.90
N SER A 108 -0.37 0.76 -9.68
CA SER A 108 -1.58 -0.04 -9.47
C SER A 108 -2.81 0.53 -10.17
N GLU A 109 -2.98 1.85 -10.16
CA GLU A 109 -4.09 2.55 -10.81
C GLU A 109 -4.02 2.39 -12.34
N GLU A 110 -2.82 2.48 -12.92
CA GLU A 110 -2.60 2.29 -14.36
C GLU A 110 -2.92 0.84 -14.77
N LEU A 111 -2.48 -0.14 -13.98
CA LEU A 111 -2.76 -1.57 -14.20
C LEU A 111 -4.27 -1.88 -14.12
N ILE A 112 -4.96 -1.32 -13.14
CA ILE A 112 -6.41 -1.47 -12.99
C ILE A 112 -7.13 -0.76 -14.14
N ALA A 113 -6.73 0.48 -14.46
CA ALA A 113 -7.33 1.27 -15.54
C ALA A 113 -7.22 0.58 -16.91
N ALA A 114 -6.13 -0.14 -17.16
CA ALA A 114 -5.96 -0.93 -18.39
C ALA A 114 -6.99 -2.07 -18.51
N GLN A 115 -7.56 -2.54 -17.39
CA GLN A 115 -8.56 -3.62 -17.40
C GLN A 115 -10.00 -3.12 -17.44
N VAL A 116 -10.30 -2.02 -16.73
CA VAL A 116 -11.67 -1.56 -16.52
C VAL A 116 -11.95 -0.19 -17.12
N GLY A 117 -10.94 0.50 -17.61
CA GLY A 117 -11.02 1.88 -18.11
C GLY A 117 -10.68 2.91 -17.05
N ALA A 118 -9.94 3.96 -17.46
CA ALA A 118 -9.48 5.02 -16.57
C ALA A 118 -10.62 5.81 -15.90
N ALA A 119 -11.79 5.88 -16.55
CA ALA A 119 -12.97 6.56 -16.02
C ALA A 119 -13.50 5.96 -14.71
N HIS A 120 -13.23 4.67 -14.46
CA HIS A 120 -13.62 4.00 -13.23
C HIS A 120 -12.66 4.28 -12.06
N VAL A 121 -11.40 4.60 -12.34
CA VAL A 121 -10.37 4.72 -11.30
C VAL A 121 -10.36 6.13 -10.71
N LEU A 122 -10.59 6.22 -9.40
CA LEU A 122 -10.39 7.44 -8.62
C LEU A 122 -9.07 7.30 -7.85
N PRO A 123 -8.01 8.03 -8.23
CA PRO A 123 -6.71 7.89 -7.60
C PRO A 123 -6.74 8.19 -6.12
N ALA A 124 -6.03 7.35 -5.36
CA ALA A 124 -6.00 7.43 -3.92
C ALA A 124 -4.69 6.88 -3.35
N LEU A 125 -4.40 7.27 -2.13
CA LEU A 125 -3.38 6.65 -1.29
C LEU A 125 -3.87 6.57 0.15
N ILE A 126 -3.23 5.74 0.96
CA ILE A 126 -3.49 5.69 2.39
C ILE A 126 -2.18 5.83 3.18
N LYS A 127 -2.25 6.56 4.30
CA LYS A 127 -1.15 6.69 5.27
C LYS A 127 -1.67 6.21 6.63
N VAL A 128 -1.43 4.94 6.94
CA VAL A 128 -1.78 4.28 8.20
C VAL A 128 -0.56 3.54 8.74
N ALA A 129 -0.20 3.82 9.98
CA ALA A 129 0.79 3.04 10.72
C ALA A 129 0.09 1.83 11.36
N SER A 130 0.09 0.70 10.66
CA SER A 130 -0.57 -0.52 11.11
C SER A 130 0.42 -1.63 11.35
N HIS A 131 0.14 -2.46 12.36
CA HIS A 131 0.91 -3.64 12.70
C HIS A 131 0.01 -4.87 12.57
N ARG A 132 0.49 -5.86 11.83
CA ARG A 132 -0.12 -7.18 11.80
C ARG A 132 0.52 -8.03 12.88
N THR A 133 -0.29 -8.47 13.84
CA THR A 133 0.08 -9.38 14.92
C THR A 133 -0.53 -10.76 14.68
N GLU A 134 -0.20 -11.74 15.51
CA GLU A 134 -0.87 -13.06 15.50
C GLU A 134 -2.37 -12.92 15.75
N ASP A 135 -2.76 -11.96 16.59
CA ASP A 135 -4.15 -11.71 17.01
C ASP A 135 -4.94 -10.81 16.03
N GLY A 136 -4.35 -10.37 14.90
CA GLY A 136 -5.06 -9.52 13.93
C GLY A 136 -4.31 -8.28 13.49
N VAL A 137 -5.03 -7.20 13.23
CA VAL A 137 -4.50 -5.91 12.79
C VAL A 137 -4.68 -4.87 13.89
N ARG A 138 -3.63 -4.12 14.17
CA ARG A 138 -3.65 -3.00 15.11
C ARG A 138 -3.16 -1.72 14.43
N PHE A 139 -3.85 -0.63 14.69
CA PHE A 139 -3.46 0.74 14.32
C PHE A 139 -4.06 1.72 15.35
N ASP A 140 -3.48 2.89 15.42
CA ASP A 140 -4.04 3.98 16.22
C ASP A 140 -4.87 4.90 15.33
N PRO A 141 -6.19 4.98 15.51
CA PRO A 141 -7.05 5.85 14.72
C PRO A 141 -6.68 7.32 14.84
N GLU A 142 -6.28 7.79 16.03
CA GLU A 142 -6.00 9.20 16.32
C GLU A 142 -4.75 9.72 15.57
N THR A 143 -3.74 8.87 15.41
CA THR A 143 -2.49 9.22 14.73
C THR A 143 -2.49 8.86 13.24
N THR A 144 -3.53 8.19 12.76
CA THR A 144 -3.66 7.80 11.36
C THR A 144 -4.03 9.01 10.49
N ILE A 145 -3.23 9.27 9.46
CA ILE A 145 -3.52 10.34 8.46
C ILE A 145 -4.73 9.95 7.60
N GLY A 146 -4.89 8.66 7.30
CA GLY A 146 -6.03 8.14 6.57
C GLY A 146 -5.87 8.13 5.05
N ILE A 147 -6.99 8.28 4.35
CA ILE A 147 -7.10 8.17 2.90
C ILE A 147 -7.00 9.55 2.26
N ILE A 148 -6.12 9.70 1.27
CA ILE A 148 -6.01 10.91 0.46
C ILE A 148 -6.40 10.53 -0.96
N TYR A 149 -7.29 11.29 -1.59
CA TYR A 149 -7.78 10.99 -2.93
C TYR A 149 -8.18 12.24 -3.69
N GLY A 150 -8.35 12.12 -5.00
CA GLY A 150 -8.76 13.24 -5.84
C GLY A 150 -8.73 12.89 -7.32
N GLU A 151 -9.22 13.80 -8.15
CA GLU A 151 -9.12 13.69 -9.60
C GLU A 151 -7.73 14.06 -10.10
N LEU A 152 -7.32 13.45 -11.23
CA LEU A 152 -6.08 13.82 -11.91
C LEU A 152 -6.20 15.14 -12.67
N THR A 153 -7.41 15.52 -13.06
CA THR A 153 -7.73 16.73 -13.84
C THR A 153 -9.03 17.35 -13.36
N ALA A 154 -9.20 18.63 -13.59
CA ALA A 154 -10.46 19.34 -13.27
C ALA A 154 -11.67 18.71 -14.03
N PRO A 155 -12.87 18.73 -13.42
CA PRO A 155 -13.20 19.30 -12.11
C PRO A 155 -12.73 18.41 -10.94
N PHE A 156 -12.04 19.01 -9.96
CA PHE A 156 -11.47 18.28 -8.82
C PHE A 156 -12.51 17.89 -7.75
N ASP A 157 -13.69 18.47 -7.79
CA ASP A 157 -14.83 18.16 -6.92
C ASP A 157 -15.93 17.37 -7.64
N SER A 158 -15.57 16.47 -8.52
CA SER A 158 -16.48 15.63 -9.30
C SER A 158 -17.53 14.91 -8.44
N ASP A 159 -18.60 14.45 -9.07
CA ASP A 159 -19.68 13.71 -8.40
C ASP A 159 -19.18 12.49 -7.62
N ARG A 160 -18.15 11.80 -8.14
CA ARG A 160 -17.57 10.63 -7.45
C ARG A 160 -16.70 11.05 -6.27
N VAL A 161 -15.97 12.16 -6.35
CA VAL A 161 -15.23 12.73 -5.21
C VAL A 161 -16.20 13.12 -4.10
N GLN A 162 -17.30 13.80 -4.42
CA GLN A 162 -18.34 14.18 -3.46
C GLN A 162 -19.02 12.95 -2.83
N ALA A 163 -19.29 11.91 -3.64
CA ALA A 163 -19.90 10.67 -3.16
C ALA A 163 -19.00 9.92 -2.16
N VAL A 164 -17.69 9.84 -2.42
CA VAL A 164 -16.72 9.24 -1.48
C VAL A 164 -16.58 10.10 -0.24
N ARG A 165 -16.56 11.43 -0.36
CA ARG A 165 -16.57 12.35 0.78
C ARG A 165 -17.79 12.10 1.70
N ALA A 166 -18.98 12.00 1.13
CA ALA A 166 -20.20 11.72 1.86
C ALA A 166 -20.21 10.31 2.50
N LEU A 167 -19.58 9.33 1.85
CA LEU A 167 -19.43 7.99 2.43
C LEU A 167 -18.56 8.01 3.68
N PHE A 168 -17.42 8.69 3.64
CA PHE A 168 -16.46 8.72 4.76
C PHE A 168 -16.83 9.73 5.85
N ALA A 169 -17.70 10.67 5.55
CA ALA A 169 -18.24 11.58 6.57
C ALA A 169 -18.93 10.79 7.68
N ASP A 170 -18.79 11.26 8.92
CA ASP A 170 -19.38 10.65 10.13
C ASP A 170 -18.96 9.16 10.33
N THR A 171 -17.71 8.84 9.94
CA THR A 171 -17.07 7.54 10.18
C THR A 171 -15.75 7.72 10.92
N GLY A 172 -15.14 6.62 11.36
CA GLY A 172 -13.78 6.65 11.92
C GLY A 172 -12.67 6.83 10.88
N ILE A 173 -12.99 6.89 9.58
CA ILE A 173 -11.99 7.05 8.52
C ILE A 173 -11.54 8.50 8.44
N HIS A 174 -10.28 8.76 8.70
CA HIS A 174 -9.68 10.04 8.35
C HIS A 174 -9.46 10.11 6.85
N PHE A 175 -9.79 11.25 6.24
CA PHE A 175 -9.60 11.42 4.80
C PHE A 175 -9.37 12.89 4.42
N ARG A 176 -8.76 13.08 3.24
CA ARG A 176 -8.55 14.40 2.64
C ARG A 176 -8.68 14.31 1.12
N VAL A 177 -9.36 15.29 0.53
CA VAL A 177 -9.40 15.48 -0.93
C VAL A 177 -8.27 16.44 -1.33
N THR A 178 -7.65 16.19 -2.49
CA THR A 178 -6.57 17.03 -3.02
C THR A 178 -6.65 17.17 -4.54
N GLU A 179 -6.25 18.31 -5.05
CA GLU A 179 -6.06 18.57 -6.49
C GLU A 179 -4.69 18.05 -6.99
N HIS A 180 -3.83 17.59 -6.07
CA HIS A 180 -2.46 17.15 -6.35
C HIS A 180 -2.26 15.68 -6.00
N ILE A 181 -3.26 14.85 -6.29
CA ILE A 181 -3.24 13.42 -5.86
C ILE A 181 -2.06 12.66 -6.46
N ARG A 182 -1.67 12.95 -7.70
CA ARG A 182 -0.51 12.33 -8.35
C ARG A 182 0.78 12.62 -7.58
N GLU A 183 0.99 13.87 -7.23
CA GLU A 183 2.16 14.33 -6.48
C GLU A 183 2.17 13.75 -5.06
N GLU A 184 1.02 13.62 -4.43
CA GLU A 184 0.89 12.98 -3.10
C GLU A 184 1.23 11.49 -3.14
N ILE A 185 0.77 10.75 -4.17
CA ILE A 185 1.12 9.34 -4.37
C ILE A 185 2.63 9.19 -4.54
N TRP A 186 3.25 10.00 -5.40
CA TRP A 186 4.69 9.97 -5.64
C TRP A 186 5.51 10.43 -4.44
N SER A 187 5.02 11.39 -3.66
CA SER A 187 5.66 11.82 -2.41
C SER A 187 5.66 10.68 -1.37
N LYS A 188 4.55 9.94 -1.24
CA LYS A 188 4.52 8.73 -0.40
C LYS A 188 5.45 7.64 -0.94
N PHE A 189 5.47 7.44 -2.25
CA PHE A 189 6.35 6.47 -2.90
C PHE A 189 7.82 6.79 -2.65
N ARG A 190 8.20 8.08 -2.69
CA ARG A 190 9.54 8.55 -2.33
C ARG A 190 9.92 8.15 -0.90
N LEU A 191 9.01 8.32 0.07
CA LEU A 191 9.25 7.85 1.45
C LEU A 191 9.48 6.33 1.50
N ASN A 192 8.68 5.58 0.78
CA ASN A 192 8.80 4.12 0.74
C ASN A 192 10.14 3.69 0.15
N VAL A 193 10.57 4.28 -0.97
CA VAL A 193 11.83 3.93 -1.62
C VAL A 193 13.05 4.41 -0.81
N CYS A 194 13.06 5.69 -0.42
CA CYS A 194 14.25 6.29 0.16
C CYS A 194 14.46 5.95 1.64
N ASN A 195 13.37 5.64 2.37
CA ASN A 195 13.47 5.40 3.81
C ASN A 195 13.22 3.93 4.19
N ASN A 196 12.30 3.21 3.50
CA ASN A 196 12.04 1.83 3.90
C ASN A 196 13.13 0.87 3.40
N LEU A 197 13.63 1.08 2.17
CA LEU A 197 14.52 0.10 1.54
C LEU A 197 15.92 0.06 2.15
N PRO A 198 16.64 1.19 2.34
CA PRO A 198 17.96 1.13 2.99
C PRO A 198 17.89 0.62 4.43
N GLN A 199 16.85 1.00 5.18
CA GLN A 199 16.60 0.47 6.53
C GLN A 199 16.43 -1.05 6.52
N ALA A 200 15.69 -1.57 5.52
CA ALA A 200 15.44 -3.01 5.40
C ALA A 200 16.73 -3.80 5.14
N ILE A 201 17.61 -3.29 4.28
CA ILE A 201 18.91 -3.91 4.00
C ILE A 201 19.79 -3.91 5.26
N LEU A 202 19.78 -2.81 6.03
CA LEU A 202 20.60 -2.68 7.23
C LEU A 202 20.03 -3.44 8.44
N GLY A 203 18.74 -3.78 8.43
CA GLY A 203 18.06 -4.42 9.58
C GLY A 203 17.89 -3.49 10.78
N ALA A 204 17.98 -2.17 10.60
CA ALA A 204 18.01 -1.17 11.67
C ALA A 204 16.73 -0.30 11.70
N GLY A 205 16.44 0.32 12.84
CA GLY A 205 15.38 1.32 12.99
C GLY A 205 15.67 2.62 12.23
N VAL A 206 14.67 3.49 12.09
CA VAL A 206 14.75 4.75 11.31
C VAL A 206 15.80 5.73 11.82
N GLY A 207 16.24 5.63 13.07
CA GLY A 207 17.33 6.45 13.63
C GLY A 207 18.64 6.32 12.85
N CYS A 208 18.85 5.23 12.11
CA CYS A 208 20.05 5.03 11.31
C CYS A 208 20.32 6.17 10.31
N TYR A 209 19.29 6.86 9.83
CA TYR A 209 19.44 7.99 8.89
C TYR A 209 20.03 9.24 9.55
N SER A 210 19.80 9.44 10.84
CA SER A 210 20.40 10.51 11.62
C SER A 210 21.83 10.20 12.03
N ASP A 211 22.10 8.92 12.31
CA ASP A 211 23.33 8.47 12.96
C ASP A 211 24.43 8.07 11.95
N SER A 212 24.09 7.82 10.69
CA SER A 212 25.01 7.39 9.66
C SER A 212 24.94 8.20 8.38
N ALA A 213 26.02 8.93 8.09
CA ALA A 213 26.18 9.66 6.82
C ALA A 213 26.19 8.69 5.60
N HIS A 214 26.59 7.45 5.79
CA HIS A 214 26.63 6.46 4.70
C HIS A 214 25.24 5.97 4.31
N ILE A 215 24.38 5.64 5.28
CA ILE A 215 23.00 5.25 4.97
C ILE A 215 22.20 6.43 4.40
N LYS A 216 22.48 7.63 4.88
CA LYS A 216 21.91 8.85 4.31
C LYS A 216 22.33 9.04 2.85
N ALA A 217 23.58 8.80 2.49
CA ALA A 217 24.07 8.88 1.10
C ALA A 217 23.38 7.89 0.17
N ILE A 218 23.08 6.66 0.64
CA ILE A 218 22.29 5.68 -0.11
C ILE A 218 20.86 6.18 -0.32
N SER A 219 20.22 6.67 0.73
CA SER A 219 18.87 7.26 0.64
C SER A 219 18.83 8.42 -0.35
N ASP A 220 19.82 9.31 -0.31
CA ASP A 220 19.93 10.44 -1.23
C ASP A 220 20.20 9.98 -2.68
N GLY A 221 20.90 8.87 -2.89
CA GLY A 221 21.08 8.23 -4.21
C GLY A 221 19.76 7.75 -4.79
N LEU A 222 18.99 6.97 -4.02
CA LEU A 222 17.66 6.52 -4.40
C LEU A 222 16.71 7.68 -4.70
N ARG A 223 16.79 8.73 -3.88
CA ARG A 223 15.99 9.96 -4.05
C ARG A 223 16.27 10.64 -5.39
N ARG A 224 17.55 10.84 -5.76
CA ARG A 224 17.91 11.47 -7.03
C ARG A 224 17.35 10.72 -8.24
N GLU A 225 17.42 9.38 -8.23
CA GLU A 225 16.89 8.56 -9.32
C GLU A 225 15.37 8.67 -9.41
N LEU A 226 14.66 8.57 -8.28
CA LEU A 226 13.20 8.72 -8.22
C LEU A 226 12.75 10.11 -8.68
N GLU A 227 13.42 11.18 -8.20
CA GLU A 227 13.07 12.56 -8.55
C GLU A 227 13.34 12.87 -10.03
N ALA A 228 14.39 12.27 -10.61
CA ALA A 228 14.65 12.37 -12.05
C ALA A 228 13.54 11.71 -12.88
N ILE A 229 13.08 10.51 -12.48
CA ILE A 229 11.98 9.82 -13.13
C ILE A 229 10.67 10.61 -12.97
N ALA A 230 10.38 11.11 -11.75
CA ALA A 230 9.19 11.93 -11.50
C ALA A 230 9.17 13.18 -12.38
N ALA A 231 10.28 13.90 -12.47
CA ALA A 231 10.42 15.08 -13.33
C ALA A 231 10.22 14.75 -14.81
N ALA A 232 10.80 13.65 -15.31
CA ALA A 232 10.61 13.20 -16.68
C ALA A 232 9.16 12.81 -17.00
N LYS A 233 8.40 12.34 -15.99
CA LYS A 233 6.95 12.08 -16.09
C LYS A 233 6.09 13.34 -15.87
N GLY A 234 6.68 14.53 -15.70
CA GLY A 234 5.97 15.78 -15.47
C GLY A 234 5.33 15.91 -14.09
N ILE A 235 5.88 15.21 -13.09
CA ILE A 235 5.36 15.20 -11.71
C ILE A 235 6.20 16.15 -10.85
N ASP A 236 5.57 17.19 -10.35
CA ASP A 236 6.18 18.19 -9.49
C ASP A 236 5.96 17.85 -8.00
N LEU A 237 6.92 17.19 -7.40
CA LEU A 237 6.83 16.74 -6.01
C LEU A 237 6.75 17.88 -4.97
N SER A 238 7.02 19.13 -5.38
CA SER A 238 6.86 20.29 -4.49
C SER A 238 5.40 20.64 -4.21
N LYS A 239 4.47 20.17 -5.08
CA LYS A 239 3.02 20.35 -4.93
C LYS A 239 2.37 19.38 -3.94
N ALA A 240 3.06 18.30 -3.57
CA ALA A 240 2.57 17.43 -2.51
C ALA A 240 2.55 18.21 -1.19
N ALA A 241 1.49 18.06 -0.39
CA ALA A 241 1.44 18.67 0.91
C ALA A 241 2.65 18.24 1.74
N ALA A 242 3.24 19.20 2.46
CA ALA A 242 4.31 18.90 3.41
C ALA A 242 3.81 17.78 4.34
N ALA A 243 4.68 16.82 4.63
CA ALA A 243 4.34 15.78 5.60
C ALA A 243 3.86 16.48 6.87
N SER A 244 2.59 16.29 7.21
CA SER A 244 2.06 16.90 8.43
C SER A 244 2.81 16.29 9.59
N THR A 245 3.68 17.09 10.21
CA THR A 245 4.28 16.77 11.49
C THR A 245 3.20 16.93 12.56
N HIS A 246 2.19 16.07 12.56
CA HIS A 246 1.33 15.94 13.72
C HIS A 246 2.15 15.24 14.78
N GLY A 247 2.96 16.00 15.51
CA GLY A 247 3.51 15.74 16.84
C GLY A 247 4.07 14.35 17.18
N SER A 248 3.93 13.35 16.33
CA SER A 248 4.47 12.04 16.56
C SER A 248 5.92 11.99 16.07
N THR A 249 6.83 12.12 17.00
CA THR A 249 8.21 11.73 16.79
C THR A 249 8.24 10.23 16.56
N VAL A 250 8.49 9.83 15.32
CA VAL A 250 8.71 8.41 14.99
C VAL A 250 9.91 7.93 15.82
N PRO A 251 9.77 6.93 16.71
CA PRO A 251 10.87 6.50 17.55
C PRO A 251 12.03 6.00 16.68
N PRO A 252 13.30 6.23 17.08
CA PRO A 252 14.48 5.77 16.32
C PRO A 252 14.47 4.27 16.01
N THR A 253 13.80 3.49 16.85
CA THR A 253 13.65 2.03 16.69
C THR A 253 12.56 1.61 15.72
N ALA A 254 11.77 2.55 15.17
CA ALA A 254 10.67 2.22 14.27
C ALA A 254 11.17 1.49 13.01
N ARG A 255 10.43 0.44 12.64
CA ARG A 255 10.72 -0.45 11.51
C ARG A 255 9.58 -0.34 10.50
N TYR A 256 9.89 0.05 9.28
CA TYR A 256 8.88 0.19 8.23
C TYR A 256 8.53 -1.15 7.58
N SER A 257 7.48 -1.16 6.77
CA SER A 257 6.84 -2.36 6.24
C SER A 257 7.79 -3.34 5.55
N THR A 258 8.76 -2.85 4.75
CA THR A 258 9.72 -3.73 4.06
C THR A 258 10.58 -4.51 5.07
N LEU A 259 11.07 -3.83 6.10
CA LEU A 259 11.84 -4.50 7.16
C LEU A 259 10.97 -5.44 7.99
N GLN A 260 9.73 -5.05 8.30
CA GLN A 260 8.77 -5.92 8.99
C GLN A 260 8.46 -7.20 8.19
N ASP A 261 8.39 -7.11 6.86
CA ASP A 261 8.18 -8.28 6.00
C ASP A 261 9.41 -9.20 6.05
N LEU A 262 10.63 -8.66 5.91
CA LEU A 262 11.87 -9.45 6.02
C LEU A 262 12.05 -10.11 7.39
N ASP A 263 11.80 -9.38 8.48
CA ASP A 263 11.88 -9.91 9.87
C ASP A 263 10.91 -11.07 10.09
N ALA A 264 9.78 -11.05 9.42
CA ALA A 264 8.76 -12.10 9.53
C ALA A 264 8.92 -13.20 8.45
N GLY A 265 10.03 -13.23 7.72
CA GLY A 265 10.28 -14.21 6.66
C GLY A 265 9.28 -14.11 5.50
N ARG A 266 8.72 -12.94 5.24
CA ARG A 266 7.79 -12.72 4.16
C ARG A 266 8.48 -12.04 2.98
N HIS A 267 8.01 -12.33 1.77
CA HIS A 267 8.40 -11.56 0.59
C HIS A 267 7.91 -10.11 0.70
N THR A 268 8.78 -9.19 0.31
CA THR A 268 8.52 -7.75 0.33
C THR A 268 7.78 -7.28 -0.91
N GLU A 269 7.54 -5.98 -1.01
CA GLU A 269 6.98 -5.34 -2.21
C GLU A 269 8.10 -4.68 -3.06
N ILE A 270 9.31 -5.24 -3.07
CA ILE A 270 10.47 -4.63 -3.78
C ILE A 270 10.25 -4.50 -5.29
N ASP A 271 9.49 -5.40 -5.91
CA ASP A 271 9.12 -5.35 -7.34
C ASP A 271 8.29 -4.11 -7.67
N MET A 272 7.45 -3.67 -6.72
CA MET A 272 6.65 -2.45 -6.80
C MET A 272 7.48 -1.20 -6.51
N PHE A 273 8.50 -1.28 -5.66
CA PHE A 273 9.35 -0.15 -5.30
C PHE A 273 10.48 0.03 -6.31
N SER A 274 11.67 -0.50 -6.02
CA SER A 274 12.81 -0.37 -6.93
C SER A 274 12.56 -1.02 -8.28
N GLY A 275 11.83 -2.15 -8.33
CA GLY A 275 11.48 -2.79 -9.60
C GLY A 275 10.69 -1.88 -10.55
N ALA A 276 9.72 -1.12 -10.03
CA ALA A 276 8.98 -0.13 -10.81
C ALA A 276 9.87 1.01 -11.32
N LEU A 277 10.76 1.56 -10.47
CA LEU A 277 11.70 2.61 -10.87
C LEU A 277 12.70 2.12 -11.93
N MET A 278 13.18 0.89 -11.83
CA MET A 278 14.06 0.28 -12.84
C MET A 278 13.33 0.14 -14.19
N ARG A 279 12.05 -0.24 -14.21
CA ARG A 279 11.25 -0.31 -15.45
C ARG A 279 11.07 1.08 -16.06
N MET A 280 10.61 2.05 -15.28
CA MET A 280 10.40 3.43 -15.72
C MET A 280 11.73 4.07 -16.17
N GLY A 281 12.83 3.82 -15.45
CA GLY A 281 14.16 4.31 -15.81
C GLY A 281 14.59 3.82 -17.19
N ARG A 282 14.38 2.52 -17.48
CA ARG A 282 14.68 1.95 -18.81
C ARG A 282 13.83 2.58 -19.92
N GLU A 283 12.53 2.76 -19.67
CA GLU A 283 11.59 3.39 -20.62
C GLU A 283 11.95 4.85 -20.92
N LEU A 284 12.44 5.58 -19.92
CA LEU A 284 12.80 7.00 -20.01
C LEU A 284 14.28 7.25 -20.34
N GLY A 285 15.11 6.21 -20.42
CA GLY A 285 16.55 6.35 -20.60
C GLY A 285 17.28 6.95 -19.39
N ILE A 286 16.72 6.81 -18.19
CA ILE A 286 17.29 7.32 -16.93
C ILE A 286 17.92 6.17 -16.17
N PRO A 287 19.26 6.19 -15.91
CA PRO A 287 19.93 5.15 -15.13
C PRO A 287 19.43 5.10 -13.69
N THR A 288 19.30 3.89 -13.15
CA THR A 288 18.81 3.65 -11.78
C THR A 288 19.73 2.71 -10.99
N PRO A 289 21.06 2.95 -10.91
CA PRO A 289 22.00 2.03 -10.29
C PRO A 289 21.77 1.82 -8.79
N TYR A 290 21.31 2.84 -8.05
CA TYR A 290 20.97 2.69 -6.64
C TYR A 290 19.73 1.80 -6.43
N ASN A 291 18.70 1.96 -7.27
CA ASN A 291 17.52 1.10 -7.22
C ASN A 291 17.85 -0.33 -7.67
N GLU A 292 18.68 -0.52 -8.68
CA GLU A 292 19.11 -1.84 -9.13
C GLU A 292 19.88 -2.59 -8.04
N TYR A 293 20.86 -1.95 -7.41
CA TYR A 293 21.58 -2.53 -6.27
C TYR A 293 20.64 -2.88 -5.12
N THR A 294 19.76 -1.94 -4.74
CA THR A 294 18.79 -2.11 -3.64
C THR A 294 17.81 -3.26 -3.93
N TYR A 295 17.33 -3.36 -5.18
CA TYR A 295 16.45 -4.43 -5.62
C TYR A 295 17.10 -5.79 -5.41
N HIS A 296 18.31 -5.99 -5.93
CA HIS A 296 19.01 -7.27 -5.83
C HIS A 296 19.41 -7.61 -4.39
N MET A 297 19.78 -6.63 -3.58
CA MET A 297 20.06 -6.86 -2.15
C MET A 297 18.82 -7.38 -1.40
N ILE A 298 17.66 -6.77 -1.60
CA ILE A 298 16.43 -7.20 -0.94
C ILE A 298 15.97 -8.55 -1.48
N LYS A 299 16.06 -8.80 -2.79
CA LYS A 299 15.78 -10.13 -3.36
C LYS A 299 16.67 -11.22 -2.76
N ALA A 300 17.97 -10.95 -2.60
CA ALA A 300 18.87 -11.89 -1.95
C ALA A 300 18.52 -12.14 -0.47
N LEU A 301 18.03 -11.11 0.24
CA LEU A 301 17.52 -11.30 1.61
C LEU A 301 16.23 -12.14 1.65
N GLU A 302 15.34 -11.99 0.69
CA GLU A 302 14.17 -12.86 0.52
C GLU A 302 14.59 -14.31 0.25
N GLU A 303 15.51 -14.55 -0.69
CA GLU A 303 16.06 -15.88 -1.02
C GLU A 303 16.74 -16.53 0.19
N LYS A 304 17.47 -15.75 1.00
CA LYS A 304 18.03 -16.24 2.26
C LYS A 304 16.94 -16.64 3.25
N ASN A 305 15.90 -15.83 3.41
CA ASN A 305 14.77 -16.15 4.28
C ASN A 305 14.00 -17.40 3.82
N ASP A 306 13.94 -17.65 2.51
CA ASP A 306 13.37 -18.87 1.91
C ASP A 306 14.26 -20.11 2.11
N GLY A 307 15.47 -19.93 2.66
CA GLY A 307 16.42 -21.02 2.90
C GLY A 307 17.15 -21.49 1.63
N LEU A 308 17.16 -20.68 0.55
CA LEU A 308 17.87 -21.02 -0.68
C LEU A 308 19.37 -21.12 -0.45
N PHE A 309 19.90 -20.32 0.45
CA PHE A 309 21.29 -20.39 0.95
C PHE A 309 21.38 -19.85 2.37
N ASP A 310 22.21 -20.47 3.19
CA ASP A 310 22.67 -19.96 4.49
C ASP A 310 24.06 -20.48 4.77
N TYR A 311 25.05 -19.66 4.50
CA TYR A 311 26.46 -19.96 4.79
C TYR A 311 26.98 -19.11 5.94
N SER A 312 26.15 -18.89 6.98
CA SER A 312 26.50 -18.04 8.14
C SER A 312 27.70 -18.54 8.96
N GLY A 313 28.16 -19.75 8.67
CA GLY A 313 29.38 -20.31 9.25
C GLY A 313 29.33 -20.59 10.75
N LYS A 314 28.16 -20.42 11.39
CA LYS A 314 28.02 -20.57 12.84
C LYS A 314 28.22 -22.02 13.32
N ASP A 315 28.10 -23.01 12.42
CA ASP A 315 28.15 -24.44 12.72
C ASP A 315 29.26 -25.21 11.98
N GLN A 316 30.14 -24.55 11.24
CA GLN A 316 31.26 -25.21 10.56
C GLN A 316 32.59 -24.77 11.15
N GLU A 317 33.31 -25.68 11.80
CA GLU A 317 34.73 -25.49 12.05
C GLU A 317 35.44 -25.24 10.70
N PRO A 318 36.28 -24.21 10.60
CA PRO A 318 36.98 -23.92 9.36
C PRO A 318 37.81 -25.16 8.92
N THR A 319 37.63 -25.56 7.65
CA THR A 319 38.31 -26.74 7.07
C THR A 319 39.86 -26.67 7.12
N TRP A 320 40.43 -25.50 7.38
CA TRP A 320 41.86 -25.29 7.60
C TRP A 320 42.31 -25.53 9.08
N ALA A 321 41.37 -25.78 9.97
CA ALA A 321 41.68 -26.08 11.39
C ALA A 321 41.96 -27.57 11.66
N LYS A 322 42.00 -28.40 10.62
CA LYS A 322 42.38 -29.82 10.69
C LYS A 322 43.80 -30.03 10.24
#